data_6f037be08de6809d1f263ad8de441177
#
_entry.id   6f037be08de6809d1f263ad8de441177
#
_cell.length_a   1.000
_cell.length_b   1.000
_cell.length_c   1.000
_cell.angle_alpha   90.00
_cell.angle_beta   90.00
_cell.angle_gamma   90.00
#
_symmetry.space_group_name_H-M   'P 1'
#
loop_
_entity.id
_entity.type
_entity.pdbx_description
1 polymer ?
#
loop_
_entity_poly.entity_id
_entity_poly.type
_entity_poly.pdbx_seq_one_letter_code
_entity_poly.pdbx_strand_id
1 'polypeptide(L)'
;MGTLFLLKQCRLPSGICIFANDMRTNRFTCFLMLLTGTAFGQGPADSLALLKATWSFQDIAPGVTWKHSHFNTRQLFRSNQNIHVLDTRLKNRKVRYELASADTPGDTARHLIRTSEIARKSGALAAVNGTFFHVKGGGSEDLVRINGRLLDTTLYAPGKPLQEHKQAAITIRGRQVRIERAPEKNADTAYGWDLRLKAPNVMVTGPLLIWDGKSVPLKKNAFNDNRHPRTAVCLTRDKHLLLVTADGRNAEAQGLSLPELTFVLKQFGCDRAVNLDGGGSTTMYIDGQPDHGVVNMPSDNKLWDHLGERAVSNVFIIRKR
;
A
#
# COMPACT_ATOMS: atom_id res chain seq x y z
N MET A 1 69.90 -3.85 -12.69
CA MET A 1 69.39 -3.38 -11.40
C MET A 1 67.89 -3.03 -11.60
N GLY A 2 67.04 -3.93 -11.18
CA GLY A 2 65.62 -3.77 -11.35
C GLY A 2 64.99 -3.09 -10.14
N THR A 3 64.16 -2.11 -10.38
CA THR A 3 63.39 -1.46 -9.33
C THR A 3 61.94 -1.94 -9.42
N LEU A 4 61.57 -2.72 -8.45
CA LEU A 4 60.25 -3.27 -8.25
C LEU A 4 59.32 -2.18 -7.72
N PHE A 5 58.29 -1.79 -8.43
CA PHE A 5 57.25 -0.88 -7.93
C PHE A 5 56.09 -1.70 -7.34
N LEU A 6 55.92 -1.55 -6.04
CA LEU A 6 54.79 -2.09 -5.31
C LEU A 6 53.49 -1.35 -5.68
N LEU A 7 52.52 -2.07 -6.22
CA LEU A 7 51.16 -1.60 -6.40
C LEU A 7 50.44 -1.67 -5.05
N LYS A 8 50.12 -0.55 -4.44
CA LYS A 8 49.15 -0.48 -3.35
C LYS A 8 47.73 -0.50 -3.92
N GLN A 9 47.03 -1.59 -3.73
CA GLN A 9 45.61 -1.65 -4.00
C GLN A 9 44.87 -0.93 -2.88
N CYS A 10 44.17 0.17 -3.21
CA CYS A 10 43.11 0.73 -2.35
C CYS A 10 41.77 0.10 -2.75
N ARG A 11 41.25 -0.78 -1.90
CA ARG A 11 39.87 -1.26 -2.00
C ARG A 11 38.97 -0.26 -1.27
N LEU A 12 38.09 0.40 -2.01
CA LEU A 12 36.89 1.04 -1.48
C LEU A 12 35.67 0.21 -1.92
N PRO A 13 34.60 0.15 -1.13
CA PRO A 13 33.52 -0.82 -1.32
C PRO A 13 32.51 -0.51 -2.43
N SER A 14 32.82 0.34 -3.38
CA SER A 14 32.02 0.54 -4.60
C SER A 14 32.75 1.47 -5.57
N GLY A 15 33.44 0.91 -6.57
CA GLY A 15 34.02 1.69 -7.66
C GLY A 15 35.28 1.08 -8.24
N ILE A 16 35.26 0.74 -9.52
CA ILE A 16 36.46 0.29 -10.28
C ILE A 16 37.20 1.53 -10.75
N CYS A 17 38.44 1.70 -10.29
CA CYS A 17 39.35 2.72 -10.83
C CYS A 17 40.15 2.13 -12.00
N ILE A 18 40.01 2.70 -13.18
CA ILE A 18 40.87 2.42 -14.35
C ILE A 18 41.90 3.57 -14.46
N PHE A 19 43.17 3.23 -14.40
CA PHE A 19 44.27 4.15 -14.62
C PHE A 19 44.76 4.05 -16.08
N ALA A 20 44.73 5.12 -16.82
CA ALA A 20 45.43 5.26 -18.09
C ALA A 20 46.69 6.11 -17.89
N ASN A 21 47.82 5.62 -18.37
CA ASN A 21 49.10 6.30 -18.26
C ASN A 21 49.50 6.82 -19.66
N ASP A 22 49.55 8.13 -19.83
CA ASP A 22 50.07 8.77 -21.06
C ASP A 22 51.49 9.27 -20.79
N MET A 23 52.46 8.68 -21.52
CA MET A 23 53.90 8.87 -21.33
C MET A 23 54.43 10.16 -21.96
N ARG A 24 53.63 11.11 -22.42
CA ARG A 24 54.10 12.29 -23.13
C ARG A 24 53.89 13.63 -22.45
N THR A 25 53.14 13.70 -21.38
CA THR A 25 52.98 14.93 -20.62
C THR A 25 52.87 14.66 -19.14
N ASN A 26 53.73 15.24 -18.34
CA ASN A 26 53.81 15.07 -16.87
C ASN A 26 52.61 15.77 -16.16
N ARG A 27 51.40 15.60 -16.67
CA ARG A 27 50.15 16.12 -16.08
C ARG A 27 49.21 14.96 -15.77
N PHE A 28 49.02 14.68 -14.49
CA PHE A 28 47.95 13.80 -14.02
C PHE A 28 46.63 14.52 -14.14
N THR A 29 45.83 14.16 -15.12
CA THR A 29 44.46 14.64 -15.22
C THR A 29 43.54 13.53 -14.63
N CYS A 30 43.04 13.74 -13.44
CA CYS A 30 42.07 12.87 -12.84
C CYS A 30 40.72 13.20 -13.47
N PHE A 31 40.25 12.36 -14.40
CA PHE A 31 38.89 12.46 -14.96
C PHE A 31 37.93 11.74 -14.03
N LEU A 32 37.31 12.52 -13.15
CA LEU A 32 36.21 12.02 -12.30
C LEU A 32 34.96 11.93 -13.19
N MET A 33 34.72 10.76 -13.80
CA MET A 33 33.43 10.48 -14.43
C MET A 33 32.36 10.38 -13.33
N LEU A 34 31.66 11.47 -13.12
CA LEU A 34 30.39 11.47 -12.40
C LEU A 34 29.36 10.70 -13.28
N LEU A 35 29.24 9.41 -13.05
CA LEU A 35 28.05 8.65 -13.49
C LEU A 35 26.85 9.22 -12.75
N THR A 36 26.20 10.23 -13.33
CA THR A 36 24.86 10.64 -12.93
C THR A 36 23.87 9.61 -13.41
N GLY A 37 23.90 8.43 -12.81
CA GLY A 37 22.78 7.51 -12.84
C GLY A 37 21.67 8.14 -12.03
N THR A 38 20.68 8.71 -12.67
CA THR A 38 19.39 9.05 -12.04
C THR A 38 18.65 7.75 -11.73
N ALA A 39 19.22 6.96 -10.82
CA ALA A 39 18.43 5.94 -10.14
C ALA A 39 17.51 6.71 -9.19
N PHE A 40 16.26 6.87 -9.56
CA PHE A 40 15.18 7.17 -8.62
C PHE A 40 15.04 5.98 -7.66
N GLY A 41 16.05 5.79 -6.80
CA GLY A 41 16.11 4.73 -5.81
C GLY A 41 15.66 5.29 -4.47
N GLN A 42 14.77 4.57 -3.82
CA GLN A 42 14.47 4.72 -2.41
C GLN A 42 15.78 4.57 -1.65
N GLY A 43 16.24 5.64 -0.99
CA GLY A 43 17.58 5.71 -0.42
C GLY A 43 17.61 5.94 1.09
N PRO A 44 18.81 5.99 1.69
CA PRO A 44 18.99 6.33 3.11
C PRO A 44 18.33 7.65 3.50
N ALA A 45 18.23 8.62 2.58
CA ALA A 45 17.57 9.90 2.81
C ALA A 45 16.06 9.73 3.09
N ASP A 46 15.37 8.85 2.34
CA ASP A 46 13.95 8.60 2.53
C ASP A 46 13.68 7.85 3.85
N SER A 47 14.55 6.91 4.22
CA SER A 47 14.49 6.26 5.54
C SER A 47 14.65 7.28 6.66
N LEU A 48 15.61 8.20 6.54
CA LEU A 48 15.84 9.26 7.52
C LEU A 48 14.67 10.23 7.57
N ALA A 49 14.05 10.57 6.43
CA ALA A 49 12.88 11.41 6.36
C ALA A 49 11.69 10.80 7.14
N LEU A 50 11.43 9.50 6.97
CA LEU A 50 10.38 8.78 7.72
C LEU A 50 10.68 8.69 9.21
N LEU A 51 11.95 8.44 9.60
CA LEU A 51 12.37 8.36 11.01
C LEU A 51 12.30 9.71 11.73
N LYS A 52 12.62 10.82 11.04
CA LYS A 52 12.59 12.18 11.58
C LYS A 52 11.25 12.87 11.42
N ALA A 53 10.29 12.24 10.74
CA ALA A 53 8.98 12.82 10.52
C ALA A 53 8.26 13.13 11.83
N THR A 54 7.62 14.26 11.88
CA THR A 54 6.70 14.60 12.97
C THR A 54 5.37 13.91 12.69
N TRP A 55 5.07 12.90 13.49
CA TRP A 55 3.79 12.21 13.46
C TRP A 55 2.86 12.77 14.53
N SER A 56 1.65 13.12 14.17
CA SER A 56 0.55 13.30 15.11
C SER A 56 -0.03 11.94 15.49
N PHE A 57 -0.50 11.80 16.72
CA PHE A 57 -1.07 10.56 17.26
C PHE A 57 -2.37 10.87 17.98
N GLN A 58 -3.40 10.09 17.70
CA GLN A 58 -4.67 10.16 18.40
C GLN A 58 -5.18 8.74 18.68
N ASP A 59 -5.37 8.42 19.97
CA ASP A 59 -6.06 7.20 20.35
C ASP A 59 -7.56 7.38 20.12
N ILE A 60 -8.11 6.64 19.16
CA ILE A 60 -9.53 6.70 18.80
C ILE A 60 -10.36 5.66 19.57
N ALA A 61 -9.70 4.66 20.11
CA ALA A 61 -10.25 3.68 21.06
C ALA A 61 -9.10 2.94 21.78
N PRO A 62 -9.36 2.21 22.87
CA PRO A 62 -8.32 1.43 23.54
C PRO A 62 -7.57 0.50 22.60
N GLY A 63 -6.28 0.80 22.39
CA GLY A 63 -5.39 0.06 21.51
C GLY A 63 -5.67 0.22 20.01
N VAL A 64 -6.31 1.32 19.62
CA VAL A 64 -6.45 1.75 18.22
C VAL A 64 -5.99 3.19 18.13
N THR A 65 -4.89 3.42 17.43
CA THR A 65 -4.26 4.73 17.27
C THR A 65 -4.30 5.17 15.81
N TRP A 66 -4.76 6.36 15.57
CA TRP A 66 -4.58 7.05 14.29
C TRP A 66 -3.29 7.86 14.33
N LYS A 67 -2.49 7.72 13.28
CA LYS A 67 -1.23 8.44 13.08
C LYS A 67 -1.29 9.18 11.75
N HIS A 68 -0.75 10.38 11.72
CA HIS A 68 -0.72 11.19 10.51
C HIS A 68 0.58 11.98 10.41
N SER A 69 1.13 12.09 9.22
CA SER A 69 2.26 12.96 8.90
C SER A 69 2.14 13.55 7.51
N HIS A 70 2.33 14.88 7.43
CA HIS A 70 2.37 15.63 6.18
C HIS A 70 3.81 16.07 5.88
N PHE A 71 4.40 15.50 4.84
CA PHE A 71 5.74 15.79 4.33
C PHE A 71 5.63 16.91 3.28
N ASN A 72 5.56 18.16 3.69
CA ASN A 72 5.25 19.32 2.84
C ASN A 72 6.48 20.11 2.35
N THR A 73 7.69 19.65 2.65
CA THR A 73 8.96 20.24 2.19
C THR A 73 9.76 19.30 1.27
N ARG A 74 9.07 18.42 0.59
CA ARG A 74 9.61 17.46 -0.40
C ARG A 74 10.72 16.54 0.14
N GLN A 75 10.76 16.31 1.45
CA GLN A 75 11.78 15.51 2.11
C GLN A 75 11.63 14.00 1.89
N LEU A 76 10.42 13.53 1.57
CA LEU A 76 10.17 12.11 1.29
C LEU A 76 9.98 11.91 -0.22
N PHE A 77 10.83 11.10 -0.84
CA PHE A 77 10.85 10.83 -2.30
C PHE A 77 10.92 12.10 -3.16
N ARG A 78 11.54 13.18 -2.63
CA ARG A 78 11.62 14.52 -3.27
C ARG A 78 10.25 15.07 -3.68
N SER A 79 9.22 14.77 -2.90
CA SER A 79 7.84 15.16 -3.16
C SER A 79 7.08 15.40 -1.87
N ASN A 80 5.99 16.15 -1.95
CA ASN A 80 5.06 16.30 -0.85
C ASN A 80 4.23 15.02 -0.72
N GLN A 81 4.04 14.56 0.51
CA GLN A 81 3.31 13.33 0.82
C GLN A 81 2.44 13.56 2.06
N ASN A 82 1.23 13.01 2.06
CA ASN A 82 0.34 13.02 3.20
C ASN A 82 -0.05 11.58 3.51
N ILE A 83 0.36 11.08 4.68
CA ILE A 83 0.23 9.65 5.03
C ILE A 83 -0.52 9.51 6.33
N HIS A 84 -1.56 8.68 6.30
CA HIS A 84 -2.35 8.33 7.48
C HIS A 84 -2.22 6.82 7.76
N VAL A 85 -2.17 6.47 9.03
CA VAL A 85 -2.03 5.08 9.48
C VAL A 85 -2.99 4.84 10.64
N LEU A 86 -3.86 3.86 10.50
CA LEU A 86 -4.58 3.28 11.63
C LEU A 86 -3.78 2.07 12.11
N ASP A 87 -3.41 2.08 13.38
CA ASP A 87 -2.59 1.06 14.02
C ASP A 87 -3.36 0.38 15.13
N THR A 88 -3.45 -0.94 15.10
CA THR A 88 -4.05 -1.73 16.17
C THR A 88 -3.41 -3.11 16.28
N ARG A 89 -3.30 -3.65 17.50
CA ARG A 89 -2.82 -5.01 17.70
C ARG A 89 -3.83 -6.03 17.23
N LEU A 90 -3.42 -7.04 16.45
CA LEU A 90 -4.27 -8.13 15.97
C LEU A 90 -5.02 -8.87 17.10
N LYS A 91 -4.46 -8.89 18.30
CA LYS A 91 -5.07 -9.52 19.49
C LYS A 91 -5.93 -8.56 20.32
N ASN A 92 -6.18 -7.34 19.84
CA ASN A 92 -7.02 -6.37 20.55
C ASN A 92 -8.42 -6.94 20.77
N ARG A 93 -8.80 -7.11 22.04
CA ARG A 93 -10.11 -7.70 22.41
C ARG A 93 -11.25 -6.69 22.42
N LYS A 94 -10.93 -5.40 22.30
CA LYS A 94 -11.91 -4.30 22.33
C LYS A 94 -12.48 -3.97 20.95
N VAL A 95 -11.91 -4.56 19.90
CA VAL A 95 -12.35 -4.30 18.51
C VAL A 95 -12.60 -5.60 17.74
N ARG A 96 -13.31 -5.48 16.62
CA ARG A 96 -13.52 -6.49 15.59
C ARG A 96 -13.07 -5.94 14.25
N TYR A 97 -12.59 -6.83 13.40
CA TYR A 97 -12.23 -6.55 12.01
C TYR A 97 -13.28 -7.20 11.13
N GLU A 98 -13.82 -6.45 10.20
CA GLU A 98 -14.90 -6.91 9.33
C GLU A 98 -14.73 -6.30 7.92
N LEU A 99 -15.46 -6.86 6.96
CA LEU A 99 -15.69 -6.24 5.66
C LEU A 99 -17.14 -5.78 5.63
N ALA A 100 -17.38 -4.65 4.95
CA ALA A 100 -18.73 -4.18 4.67
C ALA A 100 -18.88 -3.82 3.18
N SER A 101 -20.09 -3.96 2.68
CA SER A 101 -20.44 -3.72 1.27
C SER A 101 -21.39 -2.53 1.14
N ALA A 102 -21.34 -1.88 -0.01
CA ALA A 102 -22.34 -0.93 -0.44
C ALA A 102 -23.71 -1.59 -0.67
N ASP A 103 -23.71 -2.89 -1.01
CA ASP A 103 -24.94 -3.64 -1.29
C ASP A 103 -25.73 -3.95 -0.03
N THR A 104 -27.03 -3.79 -0.11
CA THR A 104 -27.97 -4.16 0.95
C THR A 104 -28.31 -5.66 0.87
N PRO A 105 -28.34 -6.40 1.99
CA PRO A 105 -28.77 -7.78 1.97
C PRO A 105 -30.19 -7.92 1.40
N GLY A 106 -30.35 -8.80 0.42
CA GLY A 106 -31.64 -9.04 -0.25
C GLY A 106 -31.90 -8.20 -1.50
N ASP A 107 -31.10 -7.16 -1.72
CA ASP A 107 -31.15 -6.42 -2.98
C ASP A 107 -30.40 -7.19 -4.09
N THR A 108 -30.97 -7.17 -5.28
CA THR A 108 -30.34 -7.72 -6.49
C THR A 108 -29.51 -6.68 -7.23
N ALA A 109 -29.75 -5.39 -6.97
CA ALA A 109 -28.98 -4.30 -7.54
C ALA A 109 -27.61 -4.19 -6.87
N ARG A 110 -26.63 -3.79 -7.67
CA ARG A 110 -25.27 -3.54 -7.19
C ARG A 110 -25.08 -2.04 -6.96
N HIS A 111 -24.52 -1.69 -5.84
CA HIS A 111 -24.39 -0.29 -5.44
C HIS A 111 -22.94 0.14 -5.27
N LEU A 112 -22.71 1.44 -5.42
CA LEU A 112 -21.49 2.11 -5.02
C LEU A 112 -21.89 3.22 -4.05
N ILE A 113 -21.26 3.25 -2.88
CA ILE A 113 -21.53 4.23 -1.82
C ILE A 113 -20.20 4.71 -1.26
N ARG A 114 -20.12 5.93 -0.77
CA ARG A 114 -18.90 6.50 -0.17
C ARG A 114 -18.41 5.65 0.99
N THR A 115 -17.09 5.56 1.16
CA THR A 115 -16.47 4.81 2.27
C THR A 115 -17.01 5.25 3.62
N SER A 116 -17.13 6.57 3.86
CA SER A 116 -17.68 7.13 5.09
C SER A 116 -19.13 6.70 5.35
N GLU A 117 -19.96 6.60 4.31
CA GLU A 117 -21.35 6.19 4.44
C GLU A 117 -21.49 4.69 4.74
N ILE A 118 -20.71 3.82 4.05
CA ILE A 118 -20.68 2.38 4.36
C ILE A 118 -20.20 2.18 5.80
N ALA A 119 -19.13 2.86 6.20
CA ALA A 119 -18.54 2.80 7.53
C ALA A 119 -19.58 3.20 8.60
N ARG A 120 -20.23 4.33 8.45
CA ARG A 120 -21.25 4.83 9.37
C ARG A 120 -22.46 3.88 9.47
N LYS A 121 -23.00 3.43 8.33
CA LYS A 121 -24.12 2.45 8.31
C LYS A 121 -23.75 1.14 8.99
N SER A 122 -22.47 0.75 8.92
CA SER A 122 -21.95 -0.46 9.56
C SER A 122 -21.57 -0.26 11.03
N GLY A 123 -21.70 0.94 11.60
CA GLY A 123 -21.26 1.27 12.96
C GLY A 123 -19.76 1.08 13.16
N ALA A 124 -18.96 1.43 12.15
CA ALA A 124 -17.51 1.32 12.20
C ALA A 124 -16.91 2.41 13.10
N LEU A 125 -15.92 2.04 13.89
CA LEU A 125 -15.02 2.98 14.57
C LEU A 125 -14.07 3.65 13.57
N ALA A 126 -13.60 2.88 12.59
CA ALA A 126 -12.74 3.34 11.53
C ALA A 126 -12.85 2.43 10.30
N ALA A 127 -12.54 2.97 9.13
CA ALA A 127 -12.58 2.24 7.87
C ALA A 127 -11.56 2.78 6.86
N VAL A 128 -11.24 1.93 5.88
CA VAL A 128 -10.64 2.34 4.61
C VAL A 128 -11.42 1.72 3.45
N ASN A 129 -11.34 2.33 2.26
CA ASN A 129 -11.89 1.74 1.03
C ASN A 129 -11.33 0.33 0.80
N GLY A 130 -12.09 -0.49 0.09
CA GLY A 130 -11.75 -1.89 -0.16
C GLY A 130 -11.05 -2.15 -1.49
N THR A 131 -11.47 -3.22 -2.15
CA THR A 131 -10.87 -3.70 -3.40
C THR A 131 -11.41 -3.00 -4.65
N PHE A 132 -10.86 -3.34 -5.81
CA PHE A 132 -11.28 -2.85 -7.12
C PHE A 132 -12.74 -3.20 -7.42
N PHE A 133 -13.41 -2.37 -8.18
CA PHE A 133 -14.84 -2.49 -8.46
C PHE A 133 -15.21 -1.99 -9.85
N HIS A 134 -16.36 -2.41 -10.33
CA HIS A 134 -16.92 -1.97 -11.61
C HIS A 134 -17.58 -0.59 -11.46
N VAL A 135 -16.91 0.44 -11.97
CA VAL A 135 -17.33 1.85 -11.83
C VAL A 135 -18.74 2.11 -12.38
N LYS A 136 -19.15 1.44 -13.46
CA LYS A 136 -20.45 1.64 -14.09
C LYS A 136 -21.56 0.74 -13.56
N GLY A 137 -21.22 -0.50 -13.17
CA GLY A 137 -22.20 -1.52 -12.83
C GLY A 137 -22.28 -1.81 -11.33
N GLY A 138 -21.39 -1.27 -10.53
CA GLY A 138 -21.27 -1.64 -9.11
C GLY A 138 -20.72 -3.06 -8.91
N GLY A 139 -20.53 -3.43 -7.64
CA GLY A 139 -19.91 -4.70 -7.27
C GLY A 139 -18.39 -4.71 -7.46
N SER A 140 -17.73 -5.72 -6.93
CA SER A 140 -16.27 -5.88 -6.99
C SER A 140 -15.82 -6.57 -8.28
N GLU A 141 -14.62 -6.24 -8.77
CA GLU A 141 -14.02 -6.95 -9.91
C GLU A 141 -13.62 -8.38 -9.54
N ASP A 142 -13.30 -8.61 -8.27
CA ASP A 142 -12.82 -9.88 -7.76
C ASP A 142 -13.66 -10.37 -6.57
N LEU A 143 -13.36 -11.58 -6.10
CA LEU A 143 -14.12 -12.25 -5.06
C LEU A 143 -14.18 -11.40 -3.77
N VAL A 144 -15.42 -11.14 -3.37
CA VAL A 144 -15.76 -10.60 -2.06
C VAL A 144 -16.77 -11.54 -1.39
N ARG A 145 -16.44 -11.99 -0.19
CA ARG A 145 -17.33 -12.77 0.69
C ARG A 145 -17.42 -12.05 2.02
N ILE A 146 -18.65 -11.82 2.50
CA ILE A 146 -18.91 -11.15 3.77
C ILE A 146 -19.86 -12.03 4.59
N ASN A 147 -19.46 -12.37 5.81
CA ASN A 147 -20.22 -13.22 6.74
C ASN A 147 -20.67 -14.55 6.11
N GLY A 148 -19.82 -15.15 5.27
CA GLY A 148 -20.09 -16.39 4.56
C GLY A 148 -20.87 -16.22 3.25
N ARG A 149 -21.51 -15.08 3.02
CA ARG A 149 -22.23 -14.78 1.77
C ARG A 149 -21.25 -14.33 0.69
N LEU A 150 -21.23 -15.02 -0.44
CA LEU A 150 -20.48 -14.63 -1.62
C LEU A 150 -21.23 -13.49 -2.32
N LEU A 151 -20.58 -12.35 -2.48
CA LEU A 151 -21.12 -11.17 -3.15
C LEU A 151 -20.64 -11.10 -4.61
N ASP A 152 -19.33 -11.25 -4.80
CA ASP A 152 -18.67 -11.19 -6.11
C ASP A 152 -17.71 -12.34 -6.28
N THR A 153 -17.41 -12.69 -7.53
CA THR A 153 -16.49 -13.77 -7.90
C THR A 153 -15.41 -13.22 -8.82
N THR A 154 -14.20 -13.74 -8.66
CA THR A 154 -13.11 -13.42 -9.57
C THR A 154 -13.33 -14.06 -10.94
N LEU A 155 -13.26 -13.27 -11.99
CA LEU A 155 -13.23 -13.77 -13.35
C LEU A 155 -11.80 -14.15 -13.74
N TYR A 156 -11.57 -15.42 -13.98
CA TYR A 156 -10.30 -15.95 -14.43
C TYR A 156 -10.29 -16.15 -15.93
N ALA A 157 -9.18 -15.79 -16.59
CA ALA A 157 -8.95 -16.12 -18.00
C ALA A 157 -8.08 -17.40 -18.06
N PRO A 158 -8.64 -18.53 -18.53
CA PRO A 158 -7.89 -19.78 -18.65
C PRO A 158 -6.59 -19.61 -19.46
N GLY A 159 -5.49 -20.22 -19.00
CA GLY A 159 -4.20 -20.16 -19.67
C GLY A 159 -3.50 -18.78 -19.64
N LYS A 160 -4.06 -17.78 -18.95
CA LYS A 160 -3.44 -16.46 -18.78
C LYS A 160 -2.80 -16.33 -17.40
N PRO A 161 -1.65 -15.63 -17.30
CA PRO A 161 -1.07 -15.31 -16.00
C PRO A 161 -2.05 -14.55 -15.12
N LEU A 162 -2.01 -14.80 -13.82
CA LEU A 162 -2.82 -14.10 -12.84
C LEU A 162 -2.52 -12.58 -12.88
N GLN A 163 -3.56 -11.79 -12.96
CA GLN A 163 -3.45 -10.33 -12.89
C GLN A 163 -3.03 -9.90 -11.48
N GLU A 164 -2.30 -8.77 -11.38
CA GLU A 164 -1.72 -8.36 -10.11
C GLU A 164 -2.77 -8.08 -9.03
N HIS A 165 -3.93 -7.54 -9.39
CA HIS A 165 -5.04 -7.29 -8.45
C HIS A 165 -5.70 -8.59 -7.91
N LYS A 166 -5.33 -9.76 -8.43
CA LYS A 166 -5.83 -11.08 -8.01
C LYS A 166 -4.79 -11.91 -7.25
N GLN A 167 -3.64 -11.31 -6.90
CA GLN A 167 -2.50 -12.03 -6.32
C GLN A 167 -2.62 -12.31 -4.83
N ALA A 168 -3.50 -11.61 -4.14
CA ALA A 168 -3.68 -11.75 -2.72
C ALA A 168 -5.13 -11.65 -2.29
N ALA A 169 -5.41 -12.07 -1.08
CA ALA A 169 -6.69 -11.84 -0.43
C ALA A 169 -6.48 -11.47 1.03
N ILE A 170 -7.34 -10.59 1.52
CA ILE A 170 -7.51 -10.38 2.96
C ILE A 170 -8.58 -11.36 3.44
N THR A 171 -8.25 -12.15 4.46
CA THR A 171 -9.19 -13.08 5.10
C THR A 171 -9.39 -12.71 6.56
N ILE A 172 -10.64 -12.73 7.02
CA ILE A 172 -10.99 -12.44 8.40
C ILE A 172 -11.84 -13.57 8.95
N ARG A 173 -11.38 -14.16 10.06
CA ARG A 173 -12.12 -15.16 10.84
C ARG A 173 -12.06 -14.77 12.32
N GLY A 174 -13.16 -14.24 12.84
CA GLY A 174 -13.19 -13.68 14.18
C GLY A 174 -12.21 -12.53 14.35
N ARG A 175 -11.15 -12.71 15.13
CA ARG A 175 -10.08 -11.71 15.34
C ARG A 175 -8.83 -11.95 14.49
N GLN A 176 -8.82 -13.01 13.72
CA GLN A 176 -7.69 -13.31 12.83
C GLN A 176 -7.89 -12.61 11.52
N VAL A 177 -6.99 -11.66 11.24
CA VAL A 177 -6.80 -11.07 9.92
C VAL A 177 -5.57 -11.71 9.32
N ARG A 178 -5.66 -12.16 8.09
CA ARG A 178 -4.54 -12.69 7.33
C ARG A 178 -4.52 -12.07 5.95
N ILE A 179 -3.32 -11.97 5.39
CA ILE A 179 -3.10 -11.75 3.97
C ILE A 179 -2.68 -13.10 3.41
N GLU A 180 -3.48 -13.62 2.49
CA GLU A 180 -3.23 -14.86 1.78
C GLU A 180 -2.64 -14.53 0.41
N ARG A 181 -1.77 -15.41 -0.10
CA ARG A 181 -1.10 -15.27 -1.39
C ARG A 181 -1.62 -16.30 -2.36
N ALA A 182 -1.90 -15.90 -3.59
CA ALA A 182 -2.21 -16.82 -4.66
C ALA A 182 -1.01 -17.77 -4.93
N PRO A 183 -1.24 -19.03 -5.29
CA PRO A 183 -0.17 -19.96 -5.68
C PRO A 183 0.66 -19.39 -6.84
N GLU A 184 1.99 -19.46 -6.73
CA GLU A 184 2.90 -18.96 -7.76
C GLU A 184 3.04 -19.88 -8.98
N LYS A 185 2.76 -21.16 -8.79
CA LYS A 185 3.05 -22.20 -9.80
C LYS A 185 1.80 -22.58 -10.57
N ASN A 186 1.87 -22.39 -11.90
CA ASN A 186 0.93 -22.79 -12.95
C ASN A 186 -0.41 -22.01 -12.96
N ALA A 187 -0.81 -21.60 -14.15
CA ALA A 187 -2.12 -20.97 -14.39
C ALA A 187 -3.27 -21.84 -13.84
N ASP A 188 -3.14 -23.17 -13.90
CA ASP A 188 -4.14 -24.13 -13.44
C ASP A 188 -4.31 -24.15 -11.92
N THR A 189 -3.23 -23.96 -11.14
CA THR A 189 -3.31 -23.93 -9.66
C THR A 189 -3.79 -22.58 -9.14
N ALA A 190 -3.57 -21.52 -9.88
CA ALA A 190 -4.08 -20.19 -9.54
C ALA A 190 -5.57 -20.04 -9.86
N TYR A 191 -6.11 -20.84 -10.80
CA TYR A 191 -7.53 -20.79 -11.14
C TYR A 191 -8.41 -21.15 -9.94
N GLY A 192 -9.30 -20.24 -9.54
CA GLY A 192 -10.21 -20.45 -8.42
C GLY A 192 -9.53 -20.65 -7.06
N TRP A 193 -8.29 -20.17 -6.89
CA TRP A 193 -7.58 -20.29 -5.61
C TRP A 193 -8.32 -19.60 -4.47
N ASP A 194 -8.95 -18.49 -4.75
CA ASP A 194 -9.72 -17.65 -3.84
C ASP A 194 -11.03 -18.33 -3.36
N LEU A 195 -11.67 -19.13 -4.22
CA LEU A 195 -12.83 -19.94 -3.86
C LEU A 195 -12.48 -21.01 -2.82
N ARG A 196 -11.23 -21.46 -2.77
CA ARG A 196 -10.74 -22.42 -1.77
C ARG A 196 -10.50 -21.81 -0.39
N LEU A 197 -10.51 -20.48 -0.27
CA LEU A 197 -10.39 -19.78 1.00
C LEU A 197 -11.66 -19.97 1.82
N LYS A 198 -11.53 -20.58 3.00
CA LYS A 198 -12.67 -20.98 3.86
C LYS A 198 -13.04 -19.93 4.92
N ALA A 199 -12.47 -18.72 4.89
CA ALA A 199 -12.82 -17.68 5.83
C ALA A 199 -14.23 -17.13 5.54
N PRO A 200 -15.00 -16.73 6.57
CA PRO A 200 -16.32 -16.13 6.37
C PRO A 200 -16.24 -14.75 5.72
N ASN A 201 -15.13 -14.04 5.88
CA ASN A 201 -14.87 -12.77 5.20
C ASN A 201 -13.61 -12.91 4.38
N VAL A 202 -13.72 -12.63 3.09
CA VAL A 202 -12.62 -12.69 2.10
C VAL A 202 -12.77 -11.51 1.15
N MET A 203 -11.69 -10.83 0.86
CA MET A 203 -11.61 -9.79 -0.14
C MET A 203 -10.35 -10.00 -0.97
N VAL A 204 -10.49 -10.38 -2.23
CA VAL A 204 -9.38 -10.52 -3.17
C VAL A 204 -8.94 -9.15 -3.62
N THR A 205 -7.63 -8.92 -3.67
CA THR A 205 -7.04 -7.63 -4.03
C THR A 205 -5.55 -7.78 -4.39
N GLY A 206 -4.90 -6.69 -4.77
CA GLY A 206 -3.48 -6.65 -5.11
C GLY A 206 -3.04 -5.33 -5.71
N PRO A 207 -1.78 -5.24 -6.14
CA PRO A 207 -0.72 -6.24 -6.03
C PRO A 207 -0.35 -6.60 -4.59
N LEU A 208 0.19 -7.80 -4.40
CA LEU A 208 0.90 -8.17 -3.17
C LEU A 208 2.22 -7.40 -3.12
N LEU A 209 2.46 -6.66 -2.05
CA LEU A 209 3.60 -5.74 -1.93
C LEU A 209 4.75 -6.35 -1.11
N ILE A 210 4.40 -7.00 0.01
CA ILE A 210 5.37 -7.59 0.94
C ILE A 210 4.89 -8.99 1.33
N TRP A 211 5.80 -9.96 1.30
CA TRP A 211 5.58 -11.32 1.75
C TRP A 211 6.78 -11.81 2.56
N ASP A 212 6.55 -12.25 3.79
CA ASP A 212 7.56 -12.69 4.76
C ASP A 212 8.72 -11.66 4.89
N GLY A 213 8.35 -10.37 5.00
CA GLY A 213 9.26 -9.22 5.13
C GLY A 213 10.04 -8.85 3.87
N LYS A 214 9.84 -9.55 2.76
CA LYS A 214 10.49 -9.28 1.48
C LYS A 214 9.55 -8.58 0.52
N SER A 215 10.07 -7.60 -0.23
CA SER A 215 9.32 -6.96 -1.31
C SER A 215 8.99 -7.98 -2.40
N VAL A 216 7.75 -8.01 -2.86
CA VAL A 216 7.32 -8.81 -4.01
C VAL A 216 7.64 -8.05 -5.28
N PRO A 217 8.25 -8.68 -6.31
CA PRO A 217 8.50 -8.04 -7.58
C PRO A 217 7.19 -7.56 -8.23
N LEU A 218 7.18 -6.31 -8.66
CA LEU A 218 6.04 -5.68 -9.36
C LEU A 218 6.32 -5.59 -10.85
N LYS A 219 5.29 -5.73 -11.67
CA LYS A 219 5.39 -5.48 -13.11
C LYS A 219 5.68 -4.01 -13.39
N LYS A 220 6.44 -3.73 -14.43
CA LYS A 220 6.64 -2.38 -14.93
C LYS A 220 5.42 -1.93 -15.73
N ASN A 221 4.65 -1.02 -15.17
CA ASN A 221 3.47 -0.43 -15.81
C ASN A 221 3.09 0.89 -15.12
N ALA A 222 2.24 1.68 -15.77
CA ALA A 222 1.83 2.99 -15.25
C ALA A 222 1.09 2.90 -13.90
N PHE A 223 0.35 1.84 -13.62
CA PHE A 223 -0.35 1.66 -12.37
C PHE A 223 0.65 1.49 -11.19
N ASN A 224 1.72 0.72 -11.39
CA ASN A 224 2.70 0.44 -10.36
C ASN A 224 3.73 1.58 -10.22
N ASP A 225 4.19 2.14 -11.34
CA ASP A 225 5.35 3.04 -11.38
C ASP A 225 4.96 4.51 -11.20
N ASN A 226 3.73 4.90 -11.53
CA ASN A 226 3.27 6.28 -11.35
C ASN A 226 2.75 6.51 -9.93
N ARG A 227 2.90 7.77 -9.46
CA ARG A 227 2.38 8.21 -8.18
C ARG A 227 0.87 8.42 -8.26
N HIS A 228 0.15 7.83 -7.30
CA HIS A 228 -1.30 7.92 -7.13
C HIS A 228 -1.62 7.95 -5.63
N PRO A 229 -2.82 8.43 -5.23
CA PRO A 229 -3.35 8.09 -3.92
C PRO A 229 -3.38 6.57 -3.75
N ARG A 230 -3.02 6.07 -2.57
CA ARG A 230 -2.89 4.63 -2.30
C ARG A 230 -3.54 4.25 -1.00
N THR A 231 -4.09 3.05 -0.97
CA THR A 231 -4.59 2.39 0.23
C THR A 231 -3.92 1.03 0.35
N ALA A 232 -3.49 0.66 1.55
CA ALA A 232 -2.87 -0.64 1.80
C ALA A 232 -3.25 -1.21 3.17
N VAL A 233 -3.21 -2.54 3.24
CA VAL A 233 -3.29 -3.30 4.50
C VAL A 233 -1.95 -3.97 4.76
N CYS A 234 -1.47 -3.82 5.97
CA CYS A 234 -0.21 -4.40 6.42
C CYS A 234 -0.41 -5.19 7.71
N LEU A 235 0.25 -6.32 7.81
CA LEU A 235 0.46 -7.09 9.02
C LEU A 235 1.92 -7.03 9.40
N THR A 236 2.24 -6.52 10.59
CA THR A 236 3.61 -6.38 11.05
C THR A 236 4.11 -7.65 11.75
N ARG A 237 5.43 -7.78 11.92
CA ARG A 237 6.05 -8.90 12.64
C ARG A 237 5.64 -8.98 14.10
N ASP A 238 5.49 -7.84 14.75
CA ASP A 238 5.05 -7.69 16.15
C ASP A 238 3.53 -7.77 16.34
N LYS A 239 2.81 -8.25 15.29
CA LYS A 239 1.38 -8.55 15.31
C LYS A 239 0.48 -7.32 15.41
N HIS A 240 0.82 -6.26 14.72
CA HIS A 240 -0.07 -5.15 14.45
C HIS A 240 -0.75 -5.29 13.07
N LEU A 241 -1.95 -4.78 12.97
CA LEU A 241 -2.64 -4.46 11.72
C LEU A 241 -2.50 -2.96 11.49
N LEU A 242 -1.97 -2.60 10.33
CA LEU A 242 -1.94 -1.23 9.85
C LEU A 242 -2.85 -1.09 8.64
N LEU A 243 -3.76 -0.11 8.68
CA LEU A 243 -4.48 0.38 7.50
C LEU A 243 -3.82 1.70 7.11
N VAL A 244 -3.32 1.80 5.91
CA VAL A 244 -2.50 2.93 5.46
C VAL A 244 -3.14 3.58 4.26
N THR A 245 -3.30 4.91 4.30
CA THR A 245 -3.64 5.72 3.12
C THR A 245 -2.55 6.74 2.87
N ALA A 246 -2.23 6.97 1.61
CA ALA A 246 -1.40 8.05 1.13
C ALA A 246 -2.22 8.89 0.15
N ASP A 247 -2.39 10.17 0.42
CA ASP A 247 -3.08 11.09 -0.48
C ASP A 247 -2.25 11.36 -1.72
N GLY A 248 -2.86 11.92 -2.75
CA GLY A 248 -2.15 12.19 -3.99
C GLY A 248 -2.95 13.03 -4.99
N ARG A 249 -2.37 13.21 -6.18
CA ARG A 249 -2.95 14.00 -7.29
C ARG A 249 -3.15 15.48 -6.95
N ASN A 250 -2.41 15.98 -5.97
CA ASN A 250 -2.44 17.37 -5.54
C ASN A 250 -1.01 17.88 -5.31
N ALA A 251 -0.81 19.20 -5.34
CA ALA A 251 0.47 19.84 -5.04
C ALA A 251 0.90 19.58 -3.58
N GLU A 252 -0.07 19.51 -2.66
CA GLU A 252 0.15 19.23 -1.24
C GLU A 252 0.53 17.78 -0.98
N ALA A 253 0.09 16.84 -1.83
CA ALA A 253 0.49 15.43 -1.79
C ALA A 253 0.45 14.84 -3.20
N GLN A 254 1.60 14.38 -3.68
CA GLN A 254 1.69 13.82 -5.04
C GLN A 254 1.25 12.35 -5.11
N GLY A 255 1.22 11.68 -3.98
CA GLY A 255 0.94 10.26 -3.88
C GLY A 255 2.19 9.40 -4.01
N LEU A 256 2.01 8.09 -3.99
CA LEU A 256 3.09 7.11 -4.01
C LEU A 256 2.97 6.19 -5.22
N SER A 257 4.11 5.84 -5.83
CA SER A 257 4.21 4.64 -6.65
C SER A 257 4.12 3.41 -5.73
N LEU A 258 3.80 2.24 -6.27
CA LEU A 258 3.77 1.02 -5.43
C LEU A 258 5.15 0.63 -4.88
N PRO A 259 6.29 0.82 -5.59
CA PRO A 259 7.62 0.70 -4.98
C PRO A 259 7.84 1.64 -3.79
N GLU A 260 7.44 2.93 -3.89
CA GLU A 260 7.53 3.90 -2.78
C GLU A 260 6.63 3.50 -1.61
N LEU A 261 5.39 3.06 -1.87
CA LEU A 261 4.48 2.54 -0.85
C LEU A 261 5.09 1.31 -0.15
N THR A 262 5.64 0.38 -0.93
CA THR A 262 6.32 -0.82 -0.39
C THR A 262 7.47 -0.45 0.53
N PHE A 263 8.26 0.57 0.14
CA PHE A 263 9.34 1.09 0.97
C PHE A 263 8.81 1.64 2.30
N VAL A 264 7.77 2.49 2.29
CA VAL A 264 7.13 3.04 3.49
C VAL A 264 6.63 1.91 4.41
N LEU A 265 5.92 0.93 3.85
CA LEU A 265 5.40 -0.20 4.61
C LEU A 265 6.51 -1.05 5.25
N LYS A 266 7.66 -1.20 4.57
CA LYS A 266 8.83 -1.87 5.16
C LYS A 266 9.39 -1.09 6.34
N GLN A 267 9.46 0.24 6.28
CA GLN A 267 9.89 1.06 7.41
C GLN A 267 8.93 0.95 8.60
N PHE A 268 7.65 0.69 8.36
CA PHE A 268 6.66 0.41 9.41
C PHE A 268 6.73 -1.03 9.96
N GLY A 269 7.69 -1.84 9.52
CA GLY A 269 7.89 -3.20 10.01
C GLY A 269 6.91 -4.24 9.46
N CYS A 270 6.29 -3.95 8.29
CA CYS A 270 5.38 -4.90 7.65
C CYS A 270 6.06 -6.21 7.28
N ASP A 271 5.45 -7.31 7.69
CA ASP A 271 5.82 -8.67 7.32
C ASP A 271 5.03 -9.14 6.10
N ARG A 272 3.76 -8.74 6.01
CA ARG A 272 2.87 -8.95 4.87
C ARG A 272 2.12 -7.68 4.56
N ALA A 273 2.04 -7.30 3.29
CA ALA A 273 1.29 -6.13 2.88
C ALA A 273 0.69 -6.29 1.48
N VAL A 274 -0.51 -5.77 1.32
CA VAL A 274 -1.25 -5.80 0.05
C VAL A 274 -1.83 -4.43 -0.24
N ASN A 275 -1.80 -4.04 -1.51
CA ASN A 275 -2.46 -2.86 -2.01
C ASN A 275 -3.97 -3.10 -2.15
N LEU A 276 -4.77 -2.11 -1.81
CA LEU A 276 -6.19 -2.02 -2.10
C LEU A 276 -6.43 -1.10 -3.31
N ASP A 277 -7.70 -0.82 -3.62
CA ASP A 277 -7.99 0.20 -4.61
C ASP A 277 -7.47 1.57 -4.15
N GLY A 278 -7.06 2.37 -5.12
CA GLY A 278 -6.40 3.65 -4.91
C GLY A 278 -7.07 4.79 -5.68
N GLY A 279 -6.28 5.83 -5.96
CA GLY A 279 -6.78 6.97 -6.70
C GLY A 279 -7.91 7.69 -5.98
N GLY A 280 -9.01 7.97 -6.67
CA GLY A 280 -10.18 8.65 -6.09
C GLY A 280 -10.89 7.86 -4.99
N SER A 281 -10.65 6.55 -4.91
CA SER A 281 -11.23 5.67 -3.88
C SER A 281 -10.52 5.77 -2.54
N THR A 282 -9.25 6.26 -2.52
CA THR A 282 -8.43 6.32 -1.30
C THR A 282 -9.10 7.17 -0.24
N THR A 283 -9.66 6.53 0.77
CA THR A 283 -10.38 7.18 1.87
C THR A 283 -10.10 6.48 3.19
N MET A 284 -9.83 7.27 4.24
CA MET A 284 -9.79 6.80 5.62
C MET A 284 -10.89 7.51 6.41
N TYR A 285 -11.75 6.72 7.04
CA TYR A 285 -12.83 7.18 7.90
C TYR A 285 -12.52 6.88 9.37
N ILE A 286 -12.83 7.82 10.26
CA ILE A 286 -12.78 7.65 11.71
C ILE A 286 -14.05 8.26 12.31
N ASP A 287 -14.77 7.46 13.09
CA ASP A 287 -16.00 7.87 13.76
C ASP A 287 -15.76 9.07 14.71
N GLY A 288 -16.66 10.05 14.66
CA GLY A 288 -16.60 11.25 15.49
C GLY A 288 -15.63 12.33 15.00
N GLN A 289 -14.87 12.11 13.91
CA GLN A 289 -14.08 13.17 13.30
C GLN A 289 -14.97 14.11 12.44
N PRO A 290 -14.56 15.38 12.23
CA PRO A 290 -15.22 16.31 11.30
C PRO A 290 -15.39 15.73 9.89
N ASP A 291 -16.03 16.48 8.99
CA ASP A 291 -16.15 16.17 7.56
C ASP A 291 -16.65 14.74 7.30
N HIS A 292 -17.75 14.39 7.98
CA HIS A 292 -18.34 13.05 7.91
C HIS A 292 -17.41 11.91 8.37
N GLY A 293 -16.36 12.23 9.15
CA GLY A 293 -15.37 11.27 9.64
C GLY A 293 -14.22 11.00 8.66
N VAL A 294 -14.15 11.66 7.52
CA VAL A 294 -13.05 11.52 6.56
C VAL A 294 -11.83 12.30 7.05
N VAL A 295 -10.70 11.61 7.22
CA VAL A 295 -9.51 12.23 7.84
C VAL A 295 -8.35 12.45 6.87
N ASN A 296 -8.39 11.84 5.71
CA ASN A 296 -7.44 12.09 4.61
C ASN A 296 -8.06 13.04 3.57
N MET A 297 -7.36 13.32 2.47
CA MET A 297 -7.79 14.23 1.39
C MET A 297 -8.11 13.42 0.11
N PRO A 298 -9.31 12.85 -0.02
CA PRO A 298 -9.69 12.07 -1.20
C PRO A 298 -9.71 12.95 -2.46
N SER A 299 -9.25 12.42 -3.59
CA SER A 299 -8.89 13.23 -4.76
C SER A 299 -9.93 13.27 -5.89
N ASP A 300 -11.14 12.73 -5.71
CA ASP A 300 -12.08 12.60 -6.84
C ASP A 300 -12.73 13.93 -7.25
N ASN A 301 -12.86 14.89 -6.32
CA ASN A 301 -13.29 16.26 -6.58
C ASN A 301 -12.15 17.19 -7.07
N LYS A 302 -10.89 16.71 -7.09
CA LYS A 302 -9.66 17.44 -7.46
C LYS A 302 -9.32 18.61 -6.52
N LEU A 303 -9.95 18.71 -5.36
CA LEU A 303 -9.67 19.69 -4.33
C LEU A 303 -8.79 19.09 -3.23
N TRP A 304 -8.21 19.96 -2.39
CA TRP A 304 -7.48 19.55 -1.20
C TRP A 304 -8.39 19.71 0.01
N ASP A 305 -9.36 18.81 0.12
CA ASP A 305 -10.34 18.79 1.20
C ASP A 305 -10.78 17.36 1.53
N HIS A 306 -11.61 17.19 2.54
CA HIS A 306 -12.11 15.90 2.99
C HIS A 306 -13.36 15.41 2.23
N LEU A 307 -13.85 16.15 1.23
CA LEU A 307 -15.15 15.92 0.59
C LEU A 307 -15.05 15.15 -0.75
N GLY A 308 -13.83 14.87 -1.21
CA GLY A 308 -13.57 14.25 -2.49
C GLY A 308 -13.66 12.72 -2.53
N GLU A 309 -14.51 12.09 -1.71
CA GLU A 309 -14.68 10.63 -1.73
C GLU A 309 -15.33 10.14 -3.02
N ARG A 310 -14.77 9.09 -3.60
CA ARG A 310 -15.44 8.28 -4.62
C ARG A 310 -16.35 7.25 -3.97
N ALA A 311 -17.51 6.99 -4.58
CA ALA A 311 -18.34 5.86 -4.21
C ALA A 311 -17.65 4.53 -4.58
N VAL A 312 -17.63 3.56 -3.67
CA VAL A 312 -16.93 2.28 -3.75
C VAL A 312 -17.88 1.12 -3.45
N SER A 313 -17.49 -0.11 -3.80
CA SER A 313 -18.33 -1.30 -3.60
C SER A 313 -18.22 -1.89 -2.18
N ASN A 314 -17.08 -1.75 -1.53
CA ASN A 314 -16.80 -2.37 -0.23
C ASN A 314 -15.69 -1.65 0.52
N VAL A 315 -15.61 -1.93 1.82
CA VAL A 315 -14.65 -1.31 2.75
C VAL A 315 -14.11 -2.35 3.74
N PHE A 316 -12.90 -2.10 4.26
CA PHE A 316 -12.38 -2.75 5.45
C PHE A 316 -12.73 -1.89 6.67
N ILE A 317 -13.37 -2.48 7.69
CA ILE A 317 -13.82 -1.75 8.88
C ILE A 317 -13.21 -2.30 10.16
N ILE A 318 -13.00 -1.40 11.12
CA ILE A 318 -12.73 -1.69 12.52
C ILE A 318 -13.96 -1.25 13.32
N ARG A 319 -14.52 -2.14 14.13
CA ARG A 319 -15.68 -1.83 15.00
C ARG A 319 -15.33 -2.02 16.46
N LYS A 320 -15.94 -1.24 17.33
CA LYS A 320 -15.98 -1.51 18.77
C LYS A 320 -16.72 -2.83 19.02
N ARG A 321 -16.25 -3.56 19.98
CA ARG A 321 -16.90 -4.83 20.39
C ARG A 321 -18.02 -4.58 21.38
#